data_f27426cbd8211a77ccc5f14c936e280c
#
_entry.id   f27426cbd8211a77ccc5f14c936e280c
#
_cell.length_a   1.000
_cell.length_b   1.000
_cell.length_c   1.000
_cell.angle_alpha   90.00
_cell.angle_beta   90.00
_cell.angle_gamma   90.00
#
_symmetry.space_group_name_H-M   'P 1'
#
loop_
_entity.id
_entity.type
_entity.pdbx_description
1 polymer ?
#
loop_
_entity_poly.entity_id
_entity_poly.type
_entity_poly.pdbx_seq_one_letter_code
_entity_poly.pdbx_strand_id
1 'polypeptide(L)'
;MAAGSDRQSIFDQAIAHGGEKVTAEAVRSMLGLSDRNRVIDLFEHLMKGDIAAALAEYREQYDTGADPAVVLTDLAEFNHLVTRLRFVPEAAADASLTEDERRRGADFAERLSIKVLSRTWQMLLKGIPEVQGASRPVSAGEMVLIRIAHAATLPTLDEALKMLDGDALPS
;
A
#
# COMPACT_ATOMS: atom_id res chain seq x y z
N MET A 1 20.40 -3.27 32.65
CA MET A 1 21.16 -3.65 31.46
C MET A 1 20.36 -4.42 30.42
N ALA A 2 19.11 -4.67 30.71
CA ALA A 2 18.22 -5.36 29.76
C ALA A 2 18.05 -4.59 28.43
N ALA A 3 17.99 -3.27 28.46
CA ALA A 3 17.85 -2.46 27.25
C ALA A 3 19.08 -2.47 26.34
N GLY A 4 20.27 -2.70 26.89
CA GLY A 4 21.49 -2.84 26.11
C GLY A 4 21.63 -4.23 25.49
N SER A 5 20.99 -5.22 26.11
CA SER A 5 21.02 -6.61 25.70
C SER A 5 20.24 -6.85 24.40
N ASP A 6 19.08 -6.19 24.19
CA ASP A 6 18.28 -6.35 23.00
C ASP A 6 18.95 -5.73 21.76
N ARG A 7 19.58 -4.56 21.92
CA ARG A 7 20.37 -3.96 20.84
C ARG A 7 21.55 -4.82 20.45
N GLN A 8 22.23 -5.34 21.44
CA GLN A 8 23.38 -6.22 21.25
C GLN A 8 22.97 -7.47 20.49
N SER A 9 21.83 -8.05 20.82
CA SER A 9 21.31 -9.24 20.16
C SER A 9 21.04 -9.00 18.67
N ILE A 10 20.50 -7.87 18.31
CA ILE A 10 20.25 -7.52 16.90
C ILE A 10 21.57 -7.39 16.13
N PHE A 11 22.55 -6.70 16.72
CA PHE A 11 23.88 -6.57 16.12
C PHE A 11 24.57 -7.91 16.01
N ASP A 12 24.51 -8.72 17.05
CA ASP A 12 25.16 -10.05 17.06
C ASP A 12 24.56 -10.97 16.02
N GLN A 13 23.23 -10.97 15.87
CA GLN A 13 22.56 -11.79 14.86
C GLN A 13 22.95 -11.40 13.45
N ALA A 14 23.05 -10.10 13.19
CA ALA A 14 23.42 -9.63 11.87
C ALA A 14 24.91 -9.88 11.57
N ILE A 15 25.77 -9.80 12.56
CA ILE A 15 27.18 -10.16 12.42
C ILE A 15 27.29 -11.67 12.17
N ALA A 16 26.53 -12.47 12.88
CA ALA A 16 26.50 -13.92 12.72
C ALA A 16 26.02 -14.36 11.34
N HIS A 17 25.24 -13.53 10.64
CA HIS A 17 24.76 -13.83 9.30
C HIS A 17 25.74 -13.40 8.19
N GLY A 18 26.97 -13.12 8.54
CA GLY A 18 28.04 -12.85 7.58
C GLY A 18 28.37 -11.37 7.40
N GLY A 19 27.82 -10.51 8.25
CA GLY A 19 28.13 -9.10 8.21
C GLY A 19 29.17 -8.73 9.23
N GLU A 20 30.32 -8.25 8.80
CA GLU A 20 31.32 -7.70 9.71
C GLU A 20 30.84 -6.44 10.40
N LYS A 21 29.90 -5.71 9.79
CA LYS A 21 29.37 -4.47 10.33
C LYS A 21 27.88 -4.41 10.09
N VAL A 22 27.13 -4.79 11.10
CA VAL A 22 25.73 -4.43 11.14
C VAL A 22 25.66 -3.01 11.63
N THR A 23 25.51 -2.15 10.68
CA THR A 23 25.34 -0.75 10.96
C THR A 23 23.89 -0.46 11.26
N ALA A 24 23.62 0.61 11.97
CA ALA A 24 22.28 1.15 12.11
C ALA A 24 21.62 1.35 10.75
N GLU A 25 22.41 1.60 9.72
CA GLU A 25 21.95 1.73 8.34
C GLU A 25 21.38 0.44 7.77
N ALA A 26 22.06 -0.71 8.02
CA ALA A 26 21.53 -2.00 7.57
C ALA A 26 20.21 -2.35 8.24
N VAL A 27 20.08 -2.07 9.54
CA VAL A 27 18.84 -2.28 10.29
C VAL A 27 17.72 -1.39 9.73
N ARG A 28 18.01 -0.13 9.46
CA ARG A 28 17.04 0.81 8.87
C ARG A 28 16.60 0.34 7.49
N SER A 29 17.50 -0.19 6.67
CA SER A 29 17.15 -0.75 5.37
C SER A 29 16.21 -1.93 5.49
N MET A 30 16.44 -2.82 6.44
CA MET A 30 15.57 -3.97 6.68
C MET A 30 14.18 -3.54 7.15
N LEU A 31 14.10 -2.55 8.05
CA LEU A 31 12.84 -1.98 8.51
C LEU A 31 12.09 -1.27 7.38
N GLY A 32 12.81 -0.54 6.54
CA GLY A 32 12.24 0.12 5.38
C GLY A 32 11.62 -0.86 4.38
N LEU A 33 12.26 -2.01 4.15
CA LEU A 33 11.70 -3.07 3.30
C LEU A 33 10.41 -3.63 3.90
N SER A 34 10.39 -3.86 5.21
CA SER A 34 9.19 -4.32 5.89
C SER A 34 8.04 -3.33 5.75
N ASP A 35 8.32 -2.03 5.94
CA ASP A 35 7.31 -0.97 5.81
C ASP A 35 6.77 -0.88 4.38
N ARG A 36 7.63 -1.03 3.37
CA ARG A 36 7.21 -1.01 1.97
C ARG A 36 6.30 -2.19 1.64
N ASN A 37 6.57 -3.36 2.21
CA ASN A 37 5.72 -4.54 2.03
C ASN A 37 4.35 -4.37 2.70
N ARG A 38 4.29 -3.71 3.84
CA ARG A 38 3.03 -3.44 4.54
C ARG A 38 2.12 -2.51 3.76
N VAL A 39 2.69 -1.55 3.02
CA VAL A 39 1.92 -0.69 2.11
C VAL A 39 1.24 -1.55 1.03
N ILE A 40 1.94 -2.53 0.50
CA ILE A 40 1.38 -3.43 -0.51
C ILE A 40 0.24 -4.27 0.06
N ASP A 41 0.39 -4.76 1.30
CA ASP A 41 -0.67 -5.51 1.98
C ASP A 41 -1.92 -4.66 2.15
N LEU A 42 -1.76 -3.40 2.57
CA LEU A 42 -2.88 -2.47 2.70
C LEU A 42 -3.56 -2.23 1.34
N PHE A 43 -2.77 -2.00 0.31
CA PHE A 43 -3.28 -1.81 -1.05
C PHE A 43 -4.11 -3.03 -1.50
N GLU A 44 -3.62 -4.22 -1.23
CA GLU A 44 -4.33 -5.45 -1.58
C GLU A 44 -5.70 -5.53 -0.90
N HIS A 45 -5.77 -5.26 0.41
CA HIS A 45 -7.04 -5.24 1.13
C HIS A 45 -8.01 -4.22 0.54
N LEU A 46 -7.51 -3.04 0.18
CA LEU A 46 -8.34 -1.99 -0.43
C LEU A 46 -8.90 -2.43 -1.78
N MET A 47 -8.06 -3.03 -2.63
CA MET A 47 -8.50 -3.46 -3.96
C MET A 47 -9.46 -4.64 -3.91
N LYS A 48 -9.40 -5.45 -2.86
CA LYS A 48 -10.36 -6.53 -2.62
C LYS A 48 -11.67 -6.04 -2.01
N GLY A 49 -11.73 -4.78 -1.60
CA GLY A 49 -12.88 -4.25 -0.89
C GLY A 49 -13.03 -4.78 0.54
N ASP A 50 -11.97 -5.32 1.10
CA ASP A 50 -11.96 -5.85 2.46
C ASP A 50 -11.68 -4.71 3.45
N ILE A 51 -12.75 -3.99 3.80
CA ILE A 51 -12.66 -2.81 4.65
C ILE A 51 -12.12 -3.17 6.03
N ALA A 52 -12.61 -4.24 6.62
CA ALA A 52 -12.19 -4.65 7.96
C ALA A 52 -10.69 -4.95 8.02
N ALA A 53 -10.17 -5.70 7.05
CA ALA A 53 -8.74 -6.01 6.99
C ALA A 53 -7.90 -4.76 6.71
N ALA A 54 -8.39 -3.88 5.83
CA ALA A 54 -7.69 -2.63 5.52
C ALA A 54 -7.57 -1.73 6.75
N LEU A 55 -8.64 -1.57 7.50
CA LEU A 55 -8.64 -0.74 8.71
C LEU A 55 -7.76 -1.36 9.81
N ALA A 56 -7.77 -2.69 9.95
CA ALA A 56 -6.90 -3.36 10.90
C ALA A 56 -5.41 -3.15 10.57
N GLU A 57 -5.03 -3.28 9.30
CA GLU A 57 -3.66 -3.05 8.85
C GLU A 57 -3.26 -1.58 9.05
N TYR A 58 -4.13 -0.66 8.69
CA TYR A 58 -3.90 0.77 8.87
C TYR A 58 -3.69 1.12 10.34
N ARG A 59 -4.55 0.60 11.23
CA ARG A 59 -4.45 0.84 12.66
C ARG A 59 -3.14 0.28 13.24
N GLU A 60 -2.74 -0.89 12.79
CA GLU A 60 -1.49 -1.49 13.23
C GLU A 60 -0.29 -0.64 12.80
N GLN A 61 -0.30 -0.13 11.58
CA GLN A 61 0.75 0.78 11.11
C GLN A 61 0.79 2.06 11.95
N TYR A 62 -0.38 2.62 12.28
CA TYR A 62 -0.46 3.80 13.13
C TYR A 62 0.10 3.52 14.53
N ASP A 63 -0.28 2.39 15.13
CA ASP A 63 0.16 2.01 16.48
C ASP A 63 1.67 1.79 16.56
N THR A 64 2.31 1.45 15.45
CA THR A 64 3.77 1.30 15.36
C THR A 64 4.47 2.58 14.92
N GLY A 65 3.76 3.69 14.82
CA GLY A 65 4.35 5.01 14.61
C GLY A 65 4.17 5.64 13.24
N ALA A 66 3.41 5.03 12.34
CA ALA A 66 3.21 5.59 10.99
C ALA A 66 2.30 6.82 11.05
N ASP A 67 2.66 7.85 10.30
CA ASP A 67 1.83 9.02 10.10
C ASP A 67 0.72 8.71 9.10
N PRO A 68 -0.56 8.98 9.41
CA PRO A 68 -1.66 8.69 8.49
C PRO A 68 -1.50 9.30 7.09
N ALA A 69 -1.04 10.53 6.98
CA ALA A 69 -0.83 11.17 5.68
C ALA A 69 0.28 10.48 4.89
N VAL A 70 1.33 10.02 5.58
CA VAL A 70 2.43 9.28 4.94
C VAL A 70 1.95 7.93 4.44
N VAL A 71 1.10 7.23 5.20
CA VAL A 71 0.51 5.96 4.75
C VAL A 71 -0.25 6.17 3.43
N LEU A 72 -1.07 7.21 3.35
CA LEU A 72 -1.81 7.52 2.11
C LEU A 72 -0.88 7.91 0.96
N THR A 73 0.18 8.64 1.25
CA THR A 73 1.18 9.02 0.23
C THR A 73 1.88 7.78 -0.32
N ASP A 74 2.25 6.85 0.56
CA ASP A 74 2.88 5.60 0.15
C ASP A 74 1.94 4.73 -0.69
N LEU A 75 0.65 4.72 -0.34
CA LEU A 75 -0.36 4.05 -1.16
C LEU A 75 -0.45 4.68 -2.55
N ALA A 76 -0.42 6.01 -2.63
CA ALA A 76 -0.45 6.71 -3.90
C ALA A 76 0.75 6.37 -4.77
N GLU A 77 1.93 6.29 -4.16
CA GLU A 77 3.15 5.92 -4.89
C GLU A 77 3.09 4.49 -5.40
N PHE A 78 2.57 3.56 -4.59
CA PHE A 78 2.40 2.18 -5.04
C PHE A 78 1.36 2.07 -6.15
N ASN A 79 0.25 2.80 -6.02
CA ASN A 79 -0.76 2.87 -7.08
C ASN A 79 -0.16 3.40 -8.40
N HIS A 80 0.70 4.40 -8.31
CA HIS A 80 1.42 4.93 -9.45
C HIS A 80 2.35 3.88 -10.06
N LEU A 81 3.08 3.14 -9.24
CA LEU A 81 3.94 2.06 -9.71
C LEU A 81 3.14 1.01 -10.49
N VAL A 82 2.01 0.56 -9.93
CA VAL A 82 1.14 -0.42 -10.58
C VAL A 82 0.64 0.12 -11.93
N THR A 83 0.22 1.38 -11.95
CA THR A 83 -0.26 2.03 -13.17
C THR A 83 0.85 2.07 -14.22
N ARG A 84 2.05 2.44 -13.80
CA ARG A 84 3.20 2.49 -14.69
C ARG A 84 3.55 1.11 -15.26
N LEU A 85 3.53 0.08 -14.42
CA LEU A 85 3.81 -1.30 -14.83
C LEU A 85 2.78 -1.81 -15.83
N ARG A 86 1.56 -1.34 -15.75
CA ARG A 86 0.51 -1.72 -16.69
C ARG A 86 0.81 -1.24 -18.11
N PHE A 87 1.36 -0.03 -18.26
CA PHE A 87 1.68 0.54 -19.56
C PHE A 87 3.10 0.26 -20.02
N VAL A 88 4.02 0.12 -19.07
CA VAL A 88 5.45 -0.07 -19.33
C VAL A 88 5.94 -1.23 -18.47
N PRO A 89 5.64 -2.49 -18.89
CA PRO A 89 6.03 -3.65 -18.08
C PRO A 89 7.54 -3.74 -17.83
N GLU A 90 8.35 -3.17 -18.71
CA GLU A 90 9.82 -3.13 -18.57
C GLU A 90 10.26 -2.34 -17.33
N ALA A 91 9.39 -1.48 -16.80
CA ALA A 91 9.69 -0.75 -15.58
C ALA A 91 9.90 -1.66 -14.36
N ALA A 92 9.43 -2.91 -14.42
CA ALA A 92 9.69 -3.90 -13.38
C ALA A 92 11.17 -4.26 -13.24
N ALA A 93 11.99 -3.95 -14.24
CA ALA A 93 13.43 -4.20 -14.19
C ALA A 93 14.21 -3.14 -13.40
N ASP A 94 13.53 -2.10 -12.90
CA ASP A 94 14.16 -1.04 -12.11
C ASP A 94 14.76 -1.64 -10.83
N ALA A 95 16.08 -1.43 -10.65
CA ALA A 95 16.82 -1.97 -9.52
C ALA A 95 16.40 -1.35 -8.17
N SER A 96 15.74 -0.19 -8.19
CA SER A 96 15.27 0.46 -6.95
C SER A 96 14.04 -0.22 -6.36
N LEU A 97 13.37 -1.07 -7.12
CA LEU A 97 12.18 -1.78 -6.63
C LEU A 97 12.58 -2.97 -5.77
N THR A 98 11.83 -3.20 -4.69
CA THR A 98 11.98 -4.43 -3.91
C THR A 98 11.43 -5.60 -4.73
N GLU A 99 11.79 -6.81 -4.34
CA GLU A 99 11.27 -8.02 -4.99
C GLU A 99 9.74 -8.10 -4.89
N ASP A 100 9.18 -7.75 -3.73
CA ASP A 100 7.74 -7.75 -3.53
C ASP A 100 7.05 -6.66 -4.36
N GLU A 101 7.63 -5.48 -4.46
CA GLU A 101 7.09 -4.41 -5.33
C GLU A 101 7.06 -4.86 -6.78
N ARG A 102 8.12 -5.49 -7.24
CA ARG A 102 8.23 -5.99 -8.61
C ARG A 102 7.19 -7.06 -8.89
N ARG A 103 7.15 -8.09 -8.06
CA ARG A 103 6.28 -9.24 -8.26
C ARG A 103 4.81 -8.90 -8.05
N ARG A 104 4.48 -8.30 -6.91
CA ARG A 104 3.10 -7.97 -6.57
C ARG A 104 2.57 -6.82 -7.40
N GLY A 105 3.43 -5.84 -7.68
CA GLY A 105 3.07 -4.72 -8.57
C GLY A 105 2.71 -5.19 -9.97
N ALA A 106 3.50 -6.10 -10.53
CA ALA A 106 3.22 -6.67 -11.85
C ALA A 106 1.91 -7.48 -11.86
N ASP A 107 1.65 -8.23 -10.79
CA ASP A 107 0.42 -9.00 -10.65
C ASP A 107 -0.81 -8.08 -10.59
N PHE A 108 -0.76 -7.03 -9.79
CA PHE A 108 -1.82 -6.02 -9.75
C PHE A 108 -2.01 -5.33 -11.10
N ALA A 109 -0.90 -5.04 -11.79
CA ALA A 109 -0.96 -4.40 -13.10
C ALA A 109 -1.72 -5.23 -14.12
N GLU A 110 -1.63 -6.55 -14.05
CA GLU A 110 -2.40 -7.46 -14.92
C GLU A 110 -3.88 -7.51 -14.53
N ARG A 111 -4.18 -7.50 -13.25
CA ARG A 111 -5.54 -7.75 -12.74
C ARG A 111 -6.39 -6.49 -12.61
N LEU A 112 -5.79 -5.35 -12.33
CA LEU A 112 -6.55 -4.12 -12.10
C LEU A 112 -6.71 -3.32 -13.38
N SER A 113 -7.92 -2.80 -13.60
CA SER A 113 -8.20 -1.95 -14.75
C SER A 113 -7.61 -0.55 -14.53
N ILE A 114 -7.35 0.15 -15.62
CA ILE A 114 -6.88 1.52 -15.56
C ILE A 114 -7.91 2.44 -14.89
N LYS A 115 -9.20 2.13 -15.05
CA LYS A 115 -10.27 2.90 -14.42
C LYS A 115 -10.20 2.81 -12.91
N VAL A 116 -9.98 1.61 -12.38
CA VAL A 116 -9.81 1.40 -10.93
C VAL A 116 -8.58 2.12 -10.42
N LEU A 117 -7.45 1.98 -11.11
CA LEU A 117 -6.19 2.62 -10.71
C LEU A 117 -6.31 4.15 -10.74
N SER A 118 -6.92 4.69 -11.77
CA SER A 118 -7.13 6.13 -11.91
C SER A 118 -8.07 6.68 -10.83
N ARG A 119 -9.16 5.98 -10.57
CA ARG A 119 -10.11 6.34 -9.52
C ARG A 119 -9.44 6.34 -8.14
N THR A 120 -8.66 5.30 -7.85
CA THR A 120 -7.91 5.20 -6.59
C THR A 120 -6.93 6.36 -6.45
N TRP A 121 -6.23 6.69 -7.53
CA TRP A 121 -5.32 7.84 -7.54
C TRP A 121 -6.04 9.13 -7.17
N GLN A 122 -7.19 9.40 -7.80
CA GLN A 122 -7.98 10.60 -7.53
C GLN A 122 -8.43 10.68 -6.08
N MET A 123 -8.87 9.56 -5.53
CA MET A 123 -9.32 9.49 -4.14
C MET A 123 -8.17 9.74 -3.16
N LEU A 124 -6.99 9.21 -3.44
CA LEU A 124 -5.80 9.45 -2.62
C LEU A 124 -5.33 10.90 -2.74
N LEU A 125 -5.31 11.44 -3.96
CA LEU A 125 -4.90 12.81 -4.20
C LEU A 125 -5.77 13.81 -3.44
N LYS A 126 -7.07 13.53 -3.35
CA LYS A 126 -8.00 14.33 -2.57
C LYS A 126 -7.88 14.06 -1.07
N GLY A 127 -7.70 12.80 -0.70
CA GLY A 127 -7.69 12.38 0.70
C GLY A 127 -6.46 12.82 1.48
N ILE A 128 -5.29 12.90 0.84
CA ILE A 128 -4.06 13.28 1.50
C ILE A 128 -4.15 14.67 2.15
N PRO A 129 -4.55 15.73 1.43
CA PRO A 129 -4.73 17.05 2.08
C PRO A 129 -5.84 17.06 3.14
N GLU A 130 -6.90 16.25 2.96
CA GLU A 130 -7.94 16.13 3.98
C GLU A 130 -7.37 15.62 5.30
N VAL A 131 -6.53 14.60 5.25
CA VAL A 131 -5.89 14.02 6.43
C VAL A 131 -4.90 14.99 7.04
N GLN A 132 -4.10 15.67 6.21
CA GLN A 132 -3.12 16.64 6.67
C GLN A 132 -3.75 17.81 7.42
N GLY A 133 -4.94 18.23 6.98
CA GLY A 133 -5.66 19.35 7.60
C GLY A 133 -6.66 18.95 8.67
N ALA A 134 -6.82 17.66 8.94
CA ALA A 134 -7.83 17.18 9.88
C ALA A 134 -7.37 17.35 11.34
N SER A 135 -8.34 17.68 12.21
CA SER A 135 -8.09 17.69 13.65
C SER A 135 -7.92 16.29 14.23
N ARG A 136 -8.44 15.29 13.53
CA ARG A 136 -8.29 13.87 13.89
C ARG A 136 -7.79 13.09 12.66
N PRO A 137 -6.48 13.12 12.41
CA PRO A 137 -5.92 12.51 11.19
C PRO A 137 -6.18 11.02 11.04
N VAL A 138 -6.18 10.27 12.16
CA VAL A 138 -6.42 8.82 12.11
C VAL A 138 -7.81 8.53 11.59
N SER A 139 -8.82 9.19 12.13
CA SER A 139 -10.20 9.00 11.70
C SER A 139 -10.42 9.46 10.27
N ALA A 140 -9.82 10.58 9.90
CA ALA A 140 -9.88 11.09 8.52
C ALA A 140 -9.25 10.09 7.54
N GLY A 141 -8.12 9.50 7.90
CA GLY A 141 -7.47 8.46 7.10
C GLY A 141 -8.34 7.21 6.94
N GLU A 142 -8.98 6.78 8.02
CA GLU A 142 -9.92 5.66 7.95
C GLU A 142 -11.05 5.93 6.94
N MET A 143 -11.60 7.14 6.95
CA MET A 143 -12.67 7.49 6.01
C MET A 143 -12.19 7.46 4.56
N VAL A 144 -10.98 7.91 4.30
CA VAL A 144 -10.40 7.81 2.95
C VAL A 144 -10.27 6.35 2.52
N LEU A 145 -9.74 5.50 3.39
CA LEU A 145 -9.57 4.07 3.09
C LEU A 145 -10.91 3.37 2.88
N ILE A 146 -11.91 3.67 3.70
CA ILE A 146 -13.26 3.11 3.55
C ILE A 146 -13.83 3.47 2.18
N ARG A 147 -13.71 4.73 1.78
CA ARG A 147 -14.20 5.19 0.47
C ARG A 147 -13.49 4.48 -0.68
N ILE A 148 -12.17 4.30 -0.58
CA ILE A 148 -11.39 3.61 -1.60
C ILE A 148 -11.82 2.13 -1.69
N ALA A 149 -11.87 1.45 -0.57
CA ALA A 149 -12.24 0.02 -0.55
C ALA A 149 -13.67 -0.20 -1.06
N HIS A 150 -14.59 0.67 -0.67
CA HIS A 150 -15.97 0.63 -1.14
C HIS A 150 -16.02 0.86 -2.66
N ALA A 151 -15.32 1.86 -3.15
CA ALA A 151 -15.30 2.19 -4.58
C ALA A 151 -14.63 1.10 -5.42
N ALA A 152 -13.67 0.37 -4.87
CA ALA A 152 -12.94 -0.67 -5.60
C ALA A 152 -13.87 -1.81 -6.06
N THR A 153 -14.95 -2.05 -5.35
CA THR A 153 -15.93 -3.10 -5.68
C THR A 153 -17.11 -2.59 -6.47
N LEU A 154 -17.22 -1.27 -6.67
CA LEU A 154 -18.31 -0.70 -7.46
C LEU A 154 -18.00 -0.83 -8.96
N PRO A 155 -19.03 -1.08 -9.79
CA PRO A 155 -18.83 -1.11 -11.22
C PRO A 155 -18.43 0.29 -11.73
N THR A 156 -17.66 0.30 -12.83
CA THR A 156 -17.40 1.53 -13.56
C THR A 156 -18.69 1.97 -14.25
N LEU A 157 -18.73 3.22 -14.74
CA LEU A 157 -19.91 3.70 -15.45
C LEU A 157 -20.27 2.80 -16.65
N ASP A 158 -19.27 2.36 -17.41
CA ASP A 158 -19.50 1.48 -18.55
C ASP A 158 -20.08 0.13 -18.14
N GLU A 159 -19.56 -0.43 -17.05
CA GLU A 159 -20.07 -1.70 -16.50
C GLU A 159 -21.50 -1.53 -15.99
N ALA A 160 -21.79 -0.42 -15.31
CA ALA A 160 -23.12 -0.12 -14.80
C ALA A 160 -24.11 0.04 -15.95
N LEU A 161 -23.72 0.72 -17.02
CA LEU A 161 -24.57 0.91 -18.21
C LEU A 161 -24.86 -0.41 -18.89
N LYS A 162 -23.87 -1.31 -18.99
CA LYS A 162 -24.08 -2.66 -19.54
C LYS A 162 -25.06 -3.46 -18.68
N MET A 163 -24.96 -3.35 -17.36
CA MET A 163 -25.89 -4.02 -16.45
C MET A 163 -27.32 -3.52 -16.65
N LEU A 164 -27.50 -2.21 -16.87
CA LEU A 164 -28.81 -1.60 -17.10
C LEU A 164 -29.40 -2.00 -18.47
N ASP A 165 -28.57 -2.27 -19.46
CA ASP A 165 -29.00 -2.70 -20.79
C ASP A 165 -29.48 -4.16 -20.80
N GLY A 166 -29.35 -4.88 -19.69
CA GLY A 166 -29.80 -6.24 -19.57
C GLY A 166 -28.86 -7.30 -20.10
N ASP A 167 -27.84 -6.93 -20.83
CA ASP A 167 -26.90 -7.87 -21.44
C ASP A 167 -26.03 -8.58 -20.41
N ALA A 168 -25.81 -7.94 -19.28
CA ALA A 168 -24.99 -8.48 -18.20
C ALA A 168 -25.82 -8.92 -17.01
N LEU A 169 -27.16 -8.79 -17.06
CA LEU A 169 -28.02 -9.22 -15.98
C LEU A 169 -28.30 -10.72 -16.13
N PRO A 170 -28.03 -11.51 -15.09
CA PRO A 170 -28.48 -12.90 -15.12
C PRO A 170 -30.00 -12.89 -15.14
N SER A 171 -30.51 -13.61 -16.06
CA SER A 171 -31.96 -13.78 -16.16
C SER A 171 -32.52 -14.52 -14.95
#